data_56001627b5eda54a2498351d6b1340a5
#
_entry.id   56001627b5eda54a2498351d6b1340a5
#
_cell.length_a   1.000
_cell.length_b   1.000
_cell.length_c   1.000
_cell.angle_alpha   90.00
_cell.angle_beta   90.00
_cell.angle_gamma   90.00
#
_symmetry.space_group_name_H-M   'P 1'
#
loop_
_entity.id
_entity.type
_entity.pdbx_description
1 polymer ?
#
loop_
_entity_poly.entity_id
_entity_poly.type
_entity_poly.pdbx_seq_one_letter_code
_entity_poly.pdbx_strand_id
1 'polypeptide(L)'
;DGIRPTISKAFHDVVHLLSTLFSTKGFYRLLLFLALIGLLKIVFNVMDYVLPTFTEQELGKGVNTGRFNAVNGILILILAPAIGLMTQKFSAYSMVILGGFITAASFLFIALPPEFFQGAADGWLGKVIGNGYMELKGAVHPYYVMIVLWQVVFSVGEAFYSPRVYEYAAAIAPEGQEASYSSLSYIPLLLGKLITGAAFGGLLERYCPAEG
;
A
#
# COMPACT_ATOMS: atom_id res chain seq x y z
N ASP A 1 40.87 -18.26 -8.30
CA ASP A 1 41.19 -18.23 -6.85
C ASP A 1 40.79 -16.89 -6.11
N GLY A 2 40.33 -15.88 -6.84
CA GLY A 2 39.98 -14.57 -6.25
C GLY A 2 38.58 -14.44 -5.67
N ILE A 3 37.62 -15.31 -5.98
CA ILE A 3 36.21 -15.16 -5.61
C ILE A 3 35.92 -15.61 -4.17
N ARG A 4 36.53 -16.68 -3.72
CA ARG A 4 36.29 -17.26 -2.36
C ARG A 4 36.67 -16.30 -1.20
N PRO A 5 37.85 -15.68 -1.19
CA PRO A 5 38.19 -14.71 -0.13
C PRO A 5 37.30 -13.46 -0.15
N THR A 6 36.79 -13.06 -1.34
CA THR A 6 35.89 -11.93 -1.49
C THR A 6 34.50 -12.22 -0.89
N ILE A 7 33.97 -13.44 -1.09
CA ILE A 7 32.69 -13.87 -0.52
C ILE A 7 32.77 -13.97 1.01
N SER A 8 33.86 -14.57 1.53
CA SER A 8 34.08 -14.68 2.98
C SER A 8 34.21 -13.30 3.64
N LYS A 9 34.91 -12.36 3.01
CA LYS A 9 35.03 -10.99 3.49
C LYS A 9 33.67 -10.28 3.46
N ALA A 10 32.95 -10.38 2.36
CA ALA A 10 31.61 -9.79 2.24
C ALA A 10 30.65 -10.34 3.31
N PHE A 11 30.68 -11.67 3.58
CA PHE A 11 29.88 -12.28 4.63
C PHE A 11 30.25 -11.76 6.02
N HIS A 12 31.55 -11.66 6.32
CA HIS A 12 32.04 -11.12 7.58
C HIS A 12 31.62 -9.66 7.76
N ASP A 13 31.73 -8.84 6.70
CA ASP A 13 31.33 -7.43 6.71
C ASP A 13 29.82 -7.27 6.95
N VAL A 14 28.99 -8.13 6.35
CA VAL A 14 27.54 -8.17 6.58
C VAL A 14 27.22 -8.56 8.04
N VAL A 15 27.87 -9.60 8.57
CA VAL A 15 27.68 -10.03 9.98
C VAL A 15 28.09 -8.92 10.94
N HIS A 16 29.23 -8.26 10.69
CA HIS A 16 29.68 -7.12 11.50
C HIS A 16 28.73 -5.93 11.43
N LEU A 17 28.23 -5.58 10.24
CA LEU A 17 27.20 -4.56 10.06
C LEU A 17 25.92 -4.89 10.84
N LEU A 18 25.40 -6.11 10.71
CA LEU A 18 24.24 -6.56 11.47
C LEU A 18 24.46 -6.48 12.97
N SER A 19 25.62 -6.95 13.47
CA SER A 19 25.97 -6.89 14.90
C SER A 19 25.99 -5.44 15.41
N THR A 20 26.56 -4.52 14.63
CA THR A 20 26.62 -3.08 14.95
C THR A 20 25.21 -2.46 14.96
N LEU A 21 24.37 -2.81 13.99
CA LEU A 21 22.99 -2.36 13.90
C LEU A 21 22.17 -2.79 15.13
N PHE A 22 22.26 -4.08 15.50
CA PHE A 22 21.56 -4.62 16.68
C PHE A 22 22.04 -4.05 18.01
N SER A 23 23.23 -3.45 18.06
CA SER A 23 23.77 -2.80 19.26
C SER A 23 23.26 -1.36 19.44
N THR A 24 22.61 -0.78 18.43
CA THR A 24 22.23 0.64 18.41
C THR A 24 20.75 0.82 18.84
N LYS A 25 20.48 1.67 19.83
CA LYS A 25 19.10 1.98 20.27
C LYS A 25 18.23 2.56 19.15
N GLY A 26 18.82 3.30 18.20
CA GLY A 26 18.15 3.82 17.02
C GLY A 26 17.56 2.71 16.13
N PHE A 27 18.27 1.57 16.05
CA PHE A 27 17.83 0.42 15.25
C PHE A 27 16.52 -0.19 15.77
N TYR A 28 16.33 -0.28 17.09
CA TYR A 28 15.07 -0.78 17.66
C TYR A 28 13.90 0.17 17.42
N ARG A 29 14.14 1.48 17.39
CA ARG A 29 13.13 2.47 17.00
C ARG A 29 12.76 2.31 15.54
N LEU A 30 13.76 2.06 14.67
CA LEU A 30 13.51 1.73 13.27
C LEU A 30 12.68 0.45 13.14
N LEU A 31 13.05 -0.64 13.83
CA LEU A 31 12.32 -1.90 13.78
C LEU A 31 10.85 -1.74 14.19
N LEU A 32 10.59 -1.01 15.28
CA LEU A 32 9.22 -0.73 15.73
C LEU A 32 8.45 0.07 14.67
N PHE A 33 9.07 1.12 14.13
CA PHE A 33 8.46 1.92 13.06
C PHE A 33 8.19 1.07 11.82
N LEU A 34 9.15 0.24 11.41
CA LEU A 34 8.99 -0.67 10.28
C LEU A 34 7.91 -1.73 10.52
N ALA A 35 7.75 -2.22 11.75
CA ALA A 35 6.66 -3.12 12.10
C ALA A 35 5.29 -2.45 11.92
N LEU A 36 5.15 -1.20 12.37
CA LEU A 36 3.93 -0.40 12.16
C LEU A 36 3.64 -0.18 10.67
N ILE A 37 4.66 0.15 9.89
CA ILE A 37 4.55 0.28 8.44
C ILE A 37 4.19 -1.06 7.79
N GLY A 38 4.76 -2.16 8.27
CA GLY A 38 4.42 -3.52 7.82
C GLY A 38 2.93 -3.81 7.98
N LEU A 39 2.34 -3.45 9.12
CA LEU A 39 0.91 -3.59 9.36
C LEU A 39 0.08 -2.73 8.40
N LEU A 40 0.49 -1.48 8.15
CA LEU A 40 -0.16 -0.64 7.14
C LEU A 40 -0.04 -1.25 5.74
N LYS A 41 1.11 -1.81 5.39
CA LYS A 41 1.33 -2.44 4.07
C LYS A 41 0.52 -3.73 3.87
N ILE A 42 0.13 -4.45 4.93
CA ILE A 42 -0.80 -5.58 4.81
C ILE A 42 -2.13 -5.12 4.19
N VAL A 43 -2.61 -3.94 4.57
CA VAL A 43 -3.84 -3.34 4.03
C VAL A 43 -3.74 -3.09 2.52
N PHE A 44 -2.55 -2.72 2.02
CA PHE A 44 -2.31 -2.54 0.58
C PHE A 44 -2.44 -3.82 -0.22
N ASN A 45 -2.08 -4.93 0.37
CA ASN A 45 -2.18 -6.21 -0.31
C ASN A 45 -3.64 -6.62 -0.58
N VAL A 46 -4.62 -5.98 0.08
CA VAL A 46 -6.05 -6.13 -0.27
C VAL A 46 -6.30 -5.70 -1.72
N MET A 47 -5.66 -4.62 -2.18
CA MET A 47 -5.78 -4.19 -3.58
C MET A 47 -5.22 -5.23 -4.55
N ASP A 48 -4.10 -5.86 -4.19
CA ASP A 48 -3.39 -6.79 -5.08
C ASP A 48 -4.07 -8.17 -5.12
N TYR A 49 -4.64 -8.64 -4.01
CA TYR A 49 -5.13 -10.02 -3.88
C TYR A 49 -6.65 -10.15 -3.75
N VAL A 50 -7.30 -9.26 -3.01
CA VAL A 50 -8.74 -9.37 -2.73
C VAL A 50 -9.57 -8.67 -3.79
N LEU A 51 -9.18 -7.45 -4.17
CA LEU A 51 -9.94 -6.64 -5.12
C LEU A 51 -10.17 -7.34 -6.48
N PRO A 52 -9.18 -8.00 -7.10
CA PRO A 52 -9.41 -8.71 -8.36
C PRO A 52 -10.47 -9.79 -8.23
N THR A 53 -10.37 -10.65 -7.20
CA THR A 53 -11.31 -11.74 -6.97
C THR A 53 -12.71 -11.20 -6.66
N PHE A 54 -12.81 -10.20 -5.78
CA PHE A 54 -14.07 -9.55 -5.44
C PHE A 54 -14.76 -8.93 -6.65
N THR A 55 -14.00 -8.19 -7.49
CA THR A 55 -14.57 -7.55 -8.66
C THR A 55 -15.05 -8.54 -9.71
N GLU A 56 -14.36 -9.67 -9.89
CA GLU A 56 -14.80 -10.73 -10.81
C GLU A 56 -16.07 -11.43 -10.33
N GLN A 57 -16.24 -11.62 -9.02
CA GLN A 57 -17.42 -12.24 -8.44
C GLN A 57 -18.64 -11.32 -8.50
N GLU A 58 -18.47 -10.05 -8.13
CA GLU A 58 -19.60 -9.11 -8.03
C GLU A 58 -19.97 -8.42 -9.35
N LEU A 59 -19.00 -8.17 -10.20
CA LEU A 59 -19.19 -7.43 -11.46
C LEU A 59 -19.09 -8.31 -12.70
N GLY A 60 -18.70 -9.59 -12.53
CA GLY A 60 -18.62 -10.57 -13.60
C GLY A 60 -17.22 -10.72 -14.22
N LYS A 61 -17.04 -11.85 -14.90
CA LYS A 61 -15.78 -12.16 -15.61
C LYS A 61 -15.52 -11.16 -16.74
N GLY A 62 -14.34 -10.59 -16.78
CA GLY A 62 -13.92 -9.62 -17.81
C GLY A 62 -13.85 -8.17 -17.33
N VAL A 63 -14.12 -7.92 -16.03
CA VAL A 63 -13.88 -6.60 -15.44
C VAL A 63 -12.39 -6.28 -15.50
N ASN A 64 -12.05 -5.09 -16.01
CA ASN A 64 -10.67 -4.65 -16.08
C ASN A 64 -10.17 -4.14 -14.71
N THR A 65 -9.75 -5.08 -13.86
CA THR A 65 -9.21 -4.79 -12.51
C THR A 65 -7.97 -3.92 -12.55
N GLY A 66 -7.21 -3.99 -13.65
CA GLY A 66 -6.05 -3.13 -13.87
C GLY A 66 -6.39 -1.64 -13.92
N ARG A 67 -7.59 -1.28 -14.41
CA ARG A 67 -8.04 0.12 -14.39
C ARG A 67 -8.31 0.62 -12.98
N PHE A 68 -8.85 -0.21 -12.09
CA PHE A 68 -8.98 0.17 -10.67
C PHE A 68 -7.61 0.46 -10.05
N ASN A 69 -6.64 -0.44 -10.23
CA ASN A 69 -5.29 -0.22 -9.69
C ASN A 69 -4.58 0.99 -10.31
N ALA A 70 -4.86 1.31 -11.58
CA ALA A 70 -4.31 2.48 -12.23
C ALA A 70 -4.79 3.80 -11.60
N VAL A 71 -6.00 3.84 -11.00
CA VAL A 71 -6.48 5.02 -10.26
C VAL A 71 -5.51 5.37 -9.12
N ASN A 72 -5.12 4.38 -8.33
CA ASN A 72 -4.13 4.58 -7.25
C ASN A 72 -2.79 5.08 -7.82
N GLY A 73 -2.25 4.42 -8.84
CA GLY A 73 -0.96 4.79 -9.45
C GLY A 73 -0.95 6.24 -9.97
N ILE A 74 -2.00 6.67 -10.67
CA ILE A 74 -2.14 8.03 -11.20
C ILE A 74 -2.23 9.04 -10.05
N LEU A 75 -3.06 8.73 -9.04
CA LEU A 75 -3.23 9.62 -7.90
C LEU A 75 -1.94 9.77 -7.09
N ILE A 76 -1.22 8.69 -6.83
CA ILE A 76 0.06 8.74 -6.10
C ILE A 76 1.10 9.54 -6.87
N LEU A 77 1.18 9.38 -8.19
CA LEU A 77 2.10 10.15 -9.03
C LEU A 77 1.90 11.68 -8.86
N ILE A 78 0.66 12.11 -8.66
CA ILE A 78 0.30 13.54 -8.51
C ILE A 78 0.35 13.97 -7.04
N LEU A 79 -0.28 13.18 -6.16
CA LEU A 79 -0.48 13.56 -4.76
C LEU A 79 0.80 13.44 -3.92
N ALA A 80 1.66 12.44 -4.15
CA ALA A 80 2.83 12.26 -3.31
C ALA A 80 3.81 13.44 -3.39
N PRO A 81 4.16 13.99 -4.57
CA PRO A 81 4.97 15.21 -4.64
C PRO A 81 4.26 16.43 -4.03
N ALA A 82 2.95 16.62 -4.33
CA ALA A 82 2.19 17.75 -3.83
C ALA A 82 2.10 17.75 -2.30
N ILE A 83 1.69 16.62 -1.71
CA ILE A 83 1.60 16.46 -0.25
C ILE A 83 2.99 16.52 0.38
N GLY A 84 4.01 15.92 -0.25
CA GLY A 84 5.40 16.01 0.18
C GLY A 84 5.85 17.46 0.36
N LEU A 85 5.58 18.31 -0.62
CA LEU A 85 5.91 19.76 -0.55
C LEU A 85 5.11 20.49 0.54
N MET A 86 3.81 20.22 0.64
CA MET A 86 2.93 20.90 1.61
C MET A 86 3.23 20.52 3.06
N THR A 87 3.75 19.32 3.27
CA THR A 87 3.92 18.74 4.61
C THR A 87 5.35 18.75 5.13
N GLN A 88 6.27 19.48 4.49
CA GLN A 88 7.69 19.55 4.89
C GLN A 88 7.92 20.00 6.34
N LYS A 89 7.01 20.82 6.88
CA LYS A 89 7.10 21.36 8.25
C LYS A 89 6.64 20.38 9.33
N PHE A 90 6.00 19.27 8.94
CA PHE A 90 5.46 18.29 9.86
C PHE A 90 6.42 17.12 10.03
N SER A 91 6.41 16.49 11.21
CA SER A 91 7.24 15.32 11.46
C SER A 91 6.82 14.13 10.60
N ALA A 92 7.77 13.34 10.11
CA ALA A 92 7.51 12.14 9.34
C ALA A 92 6.57 11.18 10.10
N TYR A 93 6.77 11.05 11.42
CA TYR A 93 5.94 10.22 12.29
C TYR A 93 4.47 10.66 12.29
N SER A 94 4.20 11.97 12.44
CA SER A 94 2.82 12.49 12.43
C SER A 94 2.15 12.28 11.08
N MET A 95 2.89 12.40 9.99
CA MET A 95 2.37 12.18 8.65
C MET A 95 2.03 10.71 8.40
N VAL A 96 2.86 9.79 8.93
CA VAL A 96 2.57 8.35 8.86
C VAL A 96 1.28 8.00 9.62
N ILE A 97 1.09 8.56 10.82
CA ILE A 97 -0.14 8.34 11.60
C ILE A 97 -1.35 8.91 10.85
N LEU A 98 -1.28 10.15 10.39
CA LEU A 98 -2.37 10.80 9.68
C LEU A 98 -2.74 10.03 8.41
N GLY A 99 -1.75 9.68 7.60
CA GLY A 99 -1.94 8.86 6.40
C GLY A 99 -2.54 7.50 6.71
N GLY A 100 -2.09 6.85 7.78
CA GLY A 100 -2.65 5.59 8.26
C GLY A 100 -4.13 5.70 8.64
N PHE A 101 -4.52 6.77 9.36
CA PHE A 101 -5.93 7.02 9.68
C PHE A 101 -6.79 7.27 8.44
N ILE A 102 -6.33 8.07 7.49
CA ILE A 102 -7.04 8.32 6.24
C ILE A 102 -7.21 7.01 5.46
N THR A 103 -6.15 6.22 5.36
CA THR A 103 -6.18 4.90 4.70
C THR A 103 -7.16 3.95 5.40
N ALA A 104 -7.15 3.89 6.74
CA ALA A 104 -8.11 3.07 7.49
C ALA A 104 -9.55 3.55 7.27
N ALA A 105 -9.80 4.86 7.29
CA ALA A 105 -11.11 5.44 7.04
C ALA A 105 -11.63 5.15 5.62
N SER A 106 -10.74 4.99 4.64
CA SER A 106 -11.16 4.65 3.27
C SER A 106 -11.94 3.34 3.18
N PHE A 107 -11.65 2.36 4.07
CA PHE A 107 -12.35 1.08 4.09
C PHE A 107 -13.82 1.19 4.49
N LEU A 108 -14.24 2.31 5.10
CA LEU A 108 -15.65 2.55 5.33
C LEU A 108 -16.46 2.58 4.03
N PHE A 109 -15.87 3.02 2.92
CA PHE A 109 -16.55 3.01 1.63
C PHE A 109 -16.89 1.59 1.17
N ILE A 110 -15.97 0.63 1.34
CA ILE A 110 -16.19 -0.78 0.97
C ILE A 110 -17.08 -1.51 1.99
N ALA A 111 -17.12 -1.04 3.23
CA ALA A 111 -17.97 -1.62 4.27
C ALA A 111 -19.44 -1.20 4.14
N LEU A 112 -19.75 -0.16 3.37
CA LEU A 112 -21.13 0.28 3.15
C LEU A 112 -21.82 -0.61 2.09
N PRO A 113 -23.13 -0.78 2.19
CA PRO A 113 -23.91 -1.47 1.15
C PRO A 113 -23.80 -0.74 -0.19
N PRO A 114 -23.71 -1.43 -1.33
CA PRO A 114 -23.54 -0.81 -2.64
C PRO A 114 -24.71 0.11 -3.03
N GLU A 115 -25.91 -0.17 -2.52
CA GLU A 115 -27.13 0.65 -2.73
C GLU A 115 -26.94 2.09 -2.25
N PHE A 116 -26.07 2.31 -1.25
CA PHE A 116 -25.73 3.64 -0.76
C PHE A 116 -25.10 4.51 -1.87
N PHE A 117 -24.43 3.88 -2.82
CA PHE A 117 -23.79 4.54 -3.95
C PHE A 117 -24.65 4.59 -5.21
N GLN A 118 -25.90 4.07 -5.19
CA GLN A 118 -26.76 4.02 -6.36
C GLN A 118 -27.01 5.41 -6.96
N GLY A 119 -27.36 6.40 -6.12
CA GLY A 119 -27.59 7.76 -6.60
C GLY A 119 -26.34 8.40 -7.23
N ALA A 120 -25.15 8.05 -6.77
CA ALA A 120 -23.89 8.49 -7.35
C ALA A 120 -23.58 7.76 -8.67
N ALA A 121 -23.94 6.48 -8.76
CA ALA A 121 -23.76 5.66 -9.96
C ALA A 121 -24.72 6.10 -11.09
N ASP A 122 -25.93 6.46 -10.77
CA ASP A 122 -26.91 6.98 -11.73
C ASP A 122 -26.62 8.44 -12.12
N GLY A 123 -25.83 9.15 -11.32
CA GLY A 123 -25.48 10.54 -11.48
C GLY A 123 -24.25 10.79 -12.39
N TRP A 124 -23.68 11.98 -12.23
CA TRP A 124 -22.50 12.39 -13.00
C TRP A 124 -21.24 11.56 -12.69
N LEU A 125 -21.09 11.11 -11.42
CA LEU A 125 -19.96 10.26 -11.01
C LEU A 125 -19.97 8.93 -11.76
N GLY A 126 -21.14 8.27 -11.90
CA GLY A 126 -21.25 7.06 -12.67
C GLY A 126 -20.90 7.29 -14.16
N LYS A 127 -21.31 8.42 -14.73
CA LYS A 127 -20.92 8.76 -16.12
C LYS A 127 -19.41 8.95 -16.26
N VAL A 128 -18.78 9.67 -15.35
CA VAL A 128 -17.32 9.92 -15.41
C VAL A 128 -16.53 8.64 -15.13
N ILE A 129 -16.87 7.92 -14.07
CA ILE A 129 -16.14 6.72 -13.65
C ILE A 129 -16.48 5.54 -14.56
N GLY A 130 -17.76 5.22 -14.68
CA GLY A 130 -18.22 4.04 -15.38
C GLY A 130 -18.10 4.19 -16.92
N ASN A 131 -18.79 5.16 -17.49
CA ASN A 131 -18.82 5.30 -18.94
C ASN A 131 -17.55 5.95 -19.49
N GLY A 132 -16.98 6.94 -18.78
CA GLY A 132 -15.77 7.64 -19.20
C GLY A 132 -14.51 6.79 -18.96
N TYR A 133 -14.17 6.54 -17.71
CA TYR A 133 -12.90 5.89 -17.35
C TYR A 133 -12.90 4.37 -17.56
N MET A 134 -13.96 3.70 -17.11
CA MET A 134 -14.08 2.23 -17.22
C MET A 134 -14.59 1.76 -18.59
N GLU A 135 -15.08 2.69 -19.44
CA GLU A 135 -15.62 2.42 -20.77
C GLU A 135 -16.83 1.47 -20.77
N LEU A 136 -17.63 1.52 -19.72
CA LEU A 136 -18.83 0.71 -19.59
C LEU A 136 -19.93 1.23 -20.53
N LYS A 137 -20.70 0.31 -21.10
CA LYS A 137 -21.86 0.64 -21.92
C LYS A 137 -23.14 0.47 -21.10
N GLY A 138 -23.90 1.55 -20.93
CA GLY A 138 -25.19 1.52 -20.24
C GLY A 138 -25.13 1.92 -18.76
N ALA A 139 -25.99 1.31 -17.95
CA ALA A 139 -26.07 1.59 -16.51
C ALA A 139 -24.81 1.15 -15.77
N VAL A 140 -24.36 1.97 -14.85
CA VAL A 140 -23.13 1.72 -14.09
C VAL A 140 -23.50 1.08 -12.75
N HIS A 141 -22.93 -0.10 -12.48
CA HIS A 141 -23.16 -0.76 -11.20
C HIS A 141 -22.53 0.08 -10.06
N PRO A 142 -23.19 0.26 -8.91
CA PRO A 142 -22.70 1.08 -7.78
C PRO A 142 -21.32 0.69 -7.28
N TYR A 143 -20.94 -0.57 -7.38
CA TYR A 143 -19.60 -1.04 -6.99
C TYR A 143 -18.46 -0.32 -7.72
N TYR A 144 -18.62 0.08 -8.97
CA TYR A 144 -17.59 0.85 -9.68
C TYR A 144 -17.31 2.19 -9.00
N VAL A 145 -18.37 2.89 -8.59
CA VAL A 145 -18.23 4.17 -7.89
C VAL A 145 -17.66 3.97 -6.50
N MET A 146 -18.17 2.97 -5.77
CA MET A 146 -17.69 2.61 -4.43
C MET A 146 -16.20 2.31 -4.42
N ILE A 147 -15.71 1.44 -5.31
CA ILE A 147 -14.31 1.04 -5.38
C ILE A 147 -13.42 2.23 -5.75
N VAL A 148 -13.82 3.05 -6.72
CA VAL A 148 -13.02 4.22 -7.11
C VAL A 148 -12.98 5.27 -6.00
N LEU A 149 -14.07 5.55 -5.29
CA LEU A 149 -14.07 6.45 -4.15
C LEU A 149 -13.19 5.94 -3.00
N TRP A 150 -13.27 4.63 -2.71
CA TRP A 150 -12.35 3.99 -1.77
C TRP A 150 -10.91 4.23 -2.17
N GLN A 151 -10.54 3.96 -3.43
CA GLN A 151 -9.17 4.13 -3.91
C GLN A 151 -8.70 5.58 -3.88
N VAL A 152 -9.57 6.55 -4.18
CA VAL A 152 -9.23 7.97 -4.09
C VAL A 152 -8.83 8.33 -2.65
N VAL A 153 -9.66 7.99 -1.66
CA VAL A 153 -9.35 8.29 -0.25
C VAL A 153 -8.15 7.50 0.24
N PHE A 154 -8.04 6.23 -0.16
CA PHE A 154 -6.89 5.39 0.12
C PHE A 154 -5.58 5.99 -0.40
N SER A 155 -5.57 6.46 -1.66
CA SER A 155 -4.39 7.08 -2.30
C SER A 155 -4.00 8.39 -1.60
N VAL A 156 -4.97 9.18 -1.12
CA VAL A 156 -4.68 10.36 -0.30
C VAL A 156 -3.92 9.94 0.96
N GLY A 157 -4.41 8.95 1.69
CA GLY A 157 -3.73 8.44 2.88
C GLY A 157 -2.32 7.93 2.57
N GLU A 158 -2.16 7.18 1.50
CA GLU A 158 -0.86 6.68 1.03
C GLU A 158 0.12 7.82 0.72
N ALA A 159 -0.33 8.85 0.05
CA ALA A 159 0.51 9.98 -0.31
C ALA A 159 1.05 10.75 0.92
N PHE A 160 0.35 10.70 2.05
CA PHE A 160 0.84 11.26 3.32
C PHE A 160 1.97 10.44 3.92
N TYR A 161 1.91 9.12 3.91
CA TYR A 161 2.89 8.32 4.65
C TYR A 161 3.98 7.71 3.77
N SER A 162 3.70 7.36 2.51
CA SER A 162 4.64 6.59 1.68
C SER A 162 6.00 7.26 1.52
N PRO A 163 6.09 8.57 1.17
CA PRO A 163 7.40 9.24 1.09
C PRO A 163 8.09 9.37 2.46
N ARG A 164 7.31 9.51 3.53
CA ARG A 164 7.83 9.75 4.88
C ARG A 164 8.48 8.53 5.53
N VAL A 165 8.15 7.33 5.07
CA VAL A 165 8.78 6.09 5.54
C VAL A 165 10.28 6.10 5.24
N TYR A 166 10.65 6.44 4.03
CA TYR A 166 12.06 6.47 3.60
C TYR A 166 12.81 7.64 4.24
N GLU A 167 12.18 8.79 4.32
CA GLU A 167 12.72 9.98 5.00
C GLU A 167 13.01 9.71 6.47
N TYR A 168 12.10 9.07 7.19
CA TYR A 168 12.29 8.71 8.59
C TYR A 168 13.41 7.69 8.77
N ALA A 169 13.47 6.66 7.92
CA ALA A 169 14.53 5.67 7.96
C ALA A 169 15.92 6.30 7.77
N ALA A 170 16.05 7.23 6.83
CA ALA A 170 17.29 7.97 6.61
C ALA A 170 17.62 8.91 7.79
N ALA A 171 16.61 9.59 8.35
CA ALA A 171 16.82 10.56 9.44
C ALA A 171 17.27 9.94 10.76
N ILE A 172 16.94 8.67 11.03
CA ILE A 172 17.38 7.96 12.25
C ILE A 172 18.63 7.12 12.05
N ALA A 173 19.16 7.07 10.82
CA ALA A 173 20.39 6.35 10.52
C ALA A 173 21.60 7.05 11.15
N PRO A 174 22.59 6.29 11.63
CA PRO A 174 23.91 6.84 11.94
C PRO A 174 24.56 7.42 10.69
N GLU A 175 25.44 8.41 10.88
CA GLU A 175 26.18 9.03 9.78
C GLU A 175 26.88 7.98 8.90
N GLY A 176 26.68 8.05 7.58
CA GLY A 176 27.22 7.13 6.60
C GLY A 176 26.46 5.80 6.44
N GLN A 177 25.36 5.57 7.17
CA GLN A 177 24.54 4.36 7.08
C GLN A 177 23.14 4.62 6.51
N GLU A 178 22.87 5.80 5.98
CA GLU A 178 21.54 6.22 5.50
C GLU A 178 21.00 5.29 4.40
N ALA A 179 21.88 4.85 3.49
CA ALA A 179 21.51 3.92 2.42
C ALA A 179 21.11 2.54 2.96
N SER A 180 21.83 2.04 3.98
CA SER A 180 21.53 0.75 4.62
C SER A 180 20.19 0.80 5.35
N TYR A 181 19.92 1.87 6.12
CA TYR A 181 18.66 2.05 6.83
C TYR A 181 17.48 2.22 5.86
N SER A 182 17.67 2.99 4.78
CA SER A 182 16.65 3.12 3.74
C SER A 182 16.36 1.79 3.05
N SER A 183 17.37 0.98 2.79
CA SER A 183 17.19 -0.38 2.22
C SER A 183 16.43 -1.32 3.16
N LEU A 184 16.68 -1.25 4.48
CA LEU A 184 15.95 -2.03 5.48
C LEU A 184 14.46 -1.68 5.53
N SER A 185 14.07 -0.47 5.12
CA SER A 185 12.67 -0.06 5.09
C SER A 185 11.82 -0.82 4.07
N TYR A 186 12.43 -1.56 3.14
CA TYR A 186 11.73 -2.46 2.22
C TYR A 186 11.40 -3.84 2.82
N ILE A 187 12.07 -4.25 3.91
CA ILE A 187 11.85 -5.57 4.55
C ILE A 187 10.39 -5.76 4.97
N PRO A 188 9.71 -4.80 5.65
CA PRO A 188 8.31 -4.95 6.01
C PRO A 188 7.37 -5.15 4.81
N LEU A 189 7.68 -4.51 3.68
CA LEU A 189 6.93 -4.69 2.45
C LEU A 189 7.03 -6.13 1.94
N LEU A 190 8.24 -6.70 1.93
CA LEU A 190 8.47 -8.09 1.52
C LEU A 190 7.79 -9.07 2.47
N LEU A 191 7.99 -8.91 3.78
CA LEU A 191 7.34 -9.75 4.80
C LEU A 191 5.82 -9.62 4.76
N GLY A 192 5.31 -8.40 4.61
CA GLY A 192 3.89 -8.13 4.44
C GLY A 192 3.31 -8.89 3.25
N LYS A 193 3.96 -8.87 2.09
CA LYS A 193 3.53 -9.62 0.90
C LYS A 193 3.53 -11.13 1.12
N LEU A 194 4.55 -11.68 1.77
CA LEU A 194 4.63 -13.11 2.08
C LEU A 194 3.51 -13.55 3.03
N ILE A 195 3.34 -12.82 4.15
CA ILE A 195 2.30 -13.13 5.14
C ILE A 195 0.91 -12.99 4.53
N THR A 196 0.69 -11.93 3.77
CA THR A 196 -0.61 -11.64 3.17
C THR A 196 -0.95 -12.64 2.07
N GLY A 197 0.02 -13.00 1.21
CA GLY A 197 -0.21 -14.00 0.17
C GLY A 197 -0.64 -15.34 0.75
N ALA A 198 0.02 -15.80 1.83
CA ALA A 198 -0.35 -17.02 2.53
C ALA A 198 -1.71 -16.91 3.23
N ALA A 199 -1.98 -15.80 3.94
CA ALA A 199 -3.21 -15.61 4.69
C ALA A 199 -4.42 -15.38 3.78
N PHE A 200 -4.31 -14.55 2.74
CA PHE A 200 -5.42 -14.27 1.83
C PHE A 200 -5.74 -15.44 0.91
N GLY A 201 -4.76 -16.26 0.53
CA GLY A 201 -5.04 -17.51 -0.19
C GLY A 201 -6.09 -18.35 0.55
N GLY A 202 -5.85 -18.63 1.84
CA GLY A 202 -6.78 -19.39 2.67
C GLY A 202 -8.10 -18.67 2.97
N LEU A 203 -8.07 -17.33 3.10
CA LEU A 203 -9.30 -16.55 3.30
C LEU A 203 -10.17 -16.53 2.04
N LEU A 204 -9.57 -16.32 0.87
CA LEU A 204 -10.30 -16.33 -0.41
C LEU A 204 -10.89 -17.71 -0.69
N GLU A 205 -10.14 -18.79 -0.46
CA GLU A 205 -10.66 -20.15 -0.60
C GLU A 205 -11.86 -20.43 0.30
N ARG A 206 -11.89 -19.87 1.50
CA ARG A 206 -12.96 -20.07 2.48
C ARG A 206 -14.17 -19.17 2.28
N TYR A 207 -13.98 -17.90 1.94
CA TYR A 207 -15.04 -16.89 1.89
C TYR A 207 -15.44 -16.47 0.47
N CYS A 208 -14.60 -16.75 -0.51
CA CYS A 208 -14.81 -16.47 -1.92
C CYS A 208 -14.43 -17.72 -2.75
N PRO A 209 -15.05 -18.90 -2.51
CA PRO A 209 -14.71 -20.10 -3.27
C PRO A 209 -14.95 -19.84 -4.76
N ALA A 210 -13.95 -20.16 -5.57
CA ALA A 210 -14.15 -20.24 -7.01
C ALA A 210 -15.20 -21.33 -7.24
N GLU A 211 -16.36 -20.92 -7.67
CA GLU A 211 -17.57 -21.69 -7.92
C GLU A 211 -17.47 -23.23 -7.81
N GLY A 212 -18.30 -23.82 -6.91
CA GLY A 212 -18.74 -25.18 -7.06
C GLY A 212 -19.84 -25.27 -8.13
#